data_69470e7ac900857d57d2a86bb998d8a9
#
_entry.id   69470e7ac900857d57d2a86bb998d8a9
#
_cell.length_a   1.000
_cell.length_b   1.000
_cell.length_c   1.000
_cell.angle_alpha   90.00
_cell.angle_beta   90.00
_cell.angle_gamma   90.00
#
_symmetry.space_group_name_H-M   'P 1'
#
loop_
_entity.id
_entity.type
_entity.pdbx_description
1 polymer ?
#
loop_
_entity_poly.entity_id
_entity_poly.type
_entity_poly.pdbx_seq_one_letter_code
_entity_poly.pdbx_strand_id
1 'polypeptide(L)'
;LALFVSCKDKKSKIDPFAPITNLVDSALHRKDTVAVPVETGPVPTEADESFNDFIYAYASDDQFQHQRTVFPLPYYNGEVPSKIEERFWKHDDLFTRQPYYTLLFDKEEDMDIVGDTSLKSVQVEWIYMKTQMVKKYYFQRKKGCWMLEAINLRPIKKNEDEHFVEFFERF
;
A
#
# COMPACT_ATOMS: atom_id res chain seq x y z
N LEU A 1 -10.49 14.20 8.56
CA LEU A 1 -9.59 13.11 8.20
C LEU A 1 -9.72 12.83 6.72
N ALA A 2 -8.66 12.93 5.96
CA ALA A 2 -8.70 12.81 4.51
C ALA A 2 -7.91 11.57 4.07
N LEU A 3 -8.45 10.84 3.12
CA LEU A 3 -7.84 9.70 2.49
C LEU A 3 -7.46 10.09 1.07
N PHE A 4 -6.20 9.91 0.72
CA PHE A 4 -5.71 10.23 -0.61
C PHE A 4 -5.36 8.95 -1.35
N VAL A 5 -5.84 8.86 -2.58
CA VAL A 5 -5.36 7.89 -3.54
C VAL A 5 -4.56 8.65 -4.58
N SER A 6 -3.23 8.51 -4.55
CA SER A 6 -2.35 9.08 -5.55
C SER A 6 -1.76 7.96 -6.38
N CYS A 7 -2.02 7.98 -7.68
CA CYS A 7 -1.33 7.13 -8.63
C CYS A 7 -0.21 7.96 -9.27
N LYS A 8 1.03 7.69 -8.88
CA LYS A 8 2.19 8.25 -9.54
C LYS A 8 2.69 7.33 -10.64
N ASP A 9 2.35 7.65 -11.89
CA ASP A 9 3.14 7.24 -13.04
C ASP A 9 4.20 8.30 -13.33
N LYS A 10 5.42 7.97 -12.92
CA LYS A 10 6.77 8.19 -13.42
C LYS A 10 7.30 9.46 -14.01
N LYS A 11 8.43 9.87 -13.47
CA LYS A 11 9.76 9.67 -14.13
C LYS A 11 10.89 9.78 -13.10
N SER A 12 11.69 8.71 -13.04
CA SER A 12 13.06 8.60 -12.54
C SER A 12 13.53 9.56 -11.43
N LYS A 13 13.26 9.16 -10.19
CA LYS A 13 14.20 9.35 -9.07
C LYS A 13 14.20 8.02 -8.33
N ILE A 14 15.38 7.59 -7.91
CA ILE A 14 15.65 6.32 -7.25
C ILE A 14 14.60 6.09 -6.18
N ASP A 15 13.68 5.16 -6.46
CA ASP A 15 12.66 4.73 -5.51
C ASP A 15 13.36 3.87 -4.46
N PRO A 16 13.34 4.24 -3.18
CA PRO A 16 13.94 3.41 -2.12
C PRO A 16 13.26 2.04 -1.98
N PHE A 17 12.16 1.83 -2.70
CA PHE A 17 11.41 0.58 -2.75
C PHE A 17 11.55 -0.18 -4.08
N ALA A 18 12.54 0.15 -4.92
CA ALA A 18 12.80 -0.65 -6.11
C ALA A 18 13.08 -2.10 -5.70
N PRO A 19 12.37 -3.09 -6.25
CA PRO A 19 12.59 -4.48 -5.89
C PRO A 19 14.04 -4.86 -6.23
N ILE A 20 14.74 -5.46 -5.26
CA ILE A 20 16.04 -6.07 -5.45
C ILE A 20 15.82 -7.33 -6.29
N THR A 21 15.64 -7.15 -7.58
CA THR A 21 15.64 -8.22 -8.56
C THR A 21 16.95 -8.14 -9.31
N ASN A 22 18.02 -8.66 -8.75
CA ASN A 22 19.18 -9.18 -9.50
C ASN A 22 20.24 -9.65 -8.51
N LEU A 23 20.14 -10.87 -8.09
CA LEU A 23 21.26 -11.71 -7.68
C LEU A 23 20.73 -13.14 -7.48
N VAL A 24 20.63 -13.90 -8.52
CA VAL A 24 21.05 -15.31 -8.56
C VAL A 24 20.93 -15.78 -10.02
N ASP A 25 22.01 -15.68 -10.74
CA ASP A 25 22.25 -16.58 -11.85
C ASP A 25 23.57 -17.27 -11.59
N SER A 26 23.53 -18.57 -11.66
CA SER A 26 24.61 -19.55 -11.67
C SER A 26 24.63 -20.47 -10.45
N ALA A 27 24.06 -21.63 -10.58
CA ALA A 27 24.78 -22.90 -10.44
C ALA A 27 23.87 -24.15 -10.47
N LEU A 28 24.13 -24.97 -11.47
CA LEU A 28 24.14 -26.44 -11.44
C LEU A 28 22.84 -27.25 -11.52
N HIS A 29 22.75 -27.88 -12.69
CA HIS A 29 22.04 -29.12 -12.96
C HIS A 29 22.16 -30.15 -11.82
N ARG A 30 21.03 -30.49 -11.22
CA ARG A 30 20.75 -31.82 -10.71
C ARG A 30 19.30 -32.16 -10.98
N LYS A 31 19.10 -33.18 -11.80
CA LYS A 31 17.82 -33.90 -11.92
C LYS A 31 17.61 -34.65 -10.60
N ASP A 32 16.81 -34.10 -9.74
CA ASP A 32 16.07 -34.84 -8.73
C ASP A 32 14.63 -34.29 -8.77
N THR A 33 13.70 -35.21 -8.93
CA THR A 33 12.26 -34.94 -8.94
C THR A 33 11.88 -34.50 -7.54
N VAL A 34 12.16 -33.24 -7.21
CA VAL A 34 11.71 -32.58 -6.01
C VAL A 34 10.31 -32.08 -6.31
N ALA A 35 9.33 -32.54 -5.55
CA ALA A 35 8.01 -31.97 -5.54
C ALA A 35 8.14 -30.44 -5.42
N VAL A 36 7.73 -29.71 -6.44
CA VAL A 36 7.69 -28.26 -6.42
C VAL A 36 6.82 -27.88 -5.24
N PRO A 37 7.33 -27.12 -4.25
CA PRO A 37 6.47 -26.60 -3.21
C PRO A 37 5.36 -25.82 -3.88
N VAL A 38 4.12 -26.25 -3.68
CA VAL A 38 2.97 -25.45 -4.08
C VAL A 38 3.11 -24.14 -3.30
N GLU A 39 3.44 -23.05 -3.97
CA GLU A 39 3.46 -21.74 -3.35
C GLU A 39 2.05 -21.44 -2.83
N THR A 40 1.84 -21.62 -1.55
CA THR A 40 0.60 -21.34 -0.84
C THR A 40 0.49 -19.83 -0.59
N GLY A 41 0.49 -19.05 -1.67
CA GLY A 41 0.16 -17.62 -1.61
C GLY A 41 -1.35 -17.39 -1.61
N PRO A 42 -1.80 -16.19 -1.27
CA PRO A 42 -3.20 -15.86 -1.36
C PRO A 42 -3.72 -16.02 -2.79
N VAL A 43 -4.95 -16.50 -2.92
CA VAL A 43 -5.64 -16.68 -4.20
C VAL A 43 -6.44 -15.40 -4.49
N PRO A 44 -6.47 -14.91 -5.75
CA PRO A 44 -7.31 -13.79 -6.13
C PRO A 44 -8.79 -14.04 -5.82
N THR A 45 -9.47 -13.00 -5.35
CA THR A 45 -10.90 -12.97 -5.06
C THR A 45 -11.57 -11.84 -5.85
N GLU A 46 -12.88 -11.75 -5.83
CA GLU A 46 -13.62 -10.63 -6.44
C GLU A 46 -13.16 -9.28 -5.89
N ALA A 47 -12.76 -9.22 -4.61
CA ALA A 47 -12.22 -8.01 -4.00
C ALA A 47 -10.89 -7.54 -4.63
N ASP A 48 -10.18 -8.39 -5.37
CA ASP A 48 -8.94 -8.00 -6.06
C ASP A 48 -9.20 -7.41 -7.46
N GLU A 49 -10.43 -7.37 -7.96
CA GLU A 49 -10.72 -6.87 -9.30
C GLU A 49 -10.45 -5.38 -9.43
N SER A 50 -10.91 -4.58 -8.48
CA SER A 50 -10.60 -3.15 -8.38
C SER A 50 -9.88 -2.82 -7.08
N PHE A 51 -9.12 -1.72 -7.07
CA PHE A 51 -8.51 -1.27 -5.83
C PHE A 51 -9.55 -0.78 -4.81
N ASN A 52 -10.65 -0.22 -5.29
CA ASN A 52 -11.72 0.25 -4.41
C ASN A 52 -12.37 -0.90 -3.62
N ASP A 53 -12.70 -2.00 -4.27
CA ASP A 53 -13.28 -3.17 -3.61
C ASP A 53 -12.27 -3.80 -2.66
N PHE A 54 -11.01 -3.89 -3.10
CA PHE A 54 -9.93 -4.40 -2.29
C PHE A 54 -9.74 -3.60 -1.00
N ILE A 55 -9.62 -2.28 -1.07
CA ILE A 55 -9.31 -1.46 0.11
C ILE A 55 -10.45 -1.49 1.12
N TYR A 56 -11.70 -1.64 0.64
CA TYR A 56 -12.86 -1.78 1.51
C TYR A 56 -12.85 -3.12 2.25
N ALA A 57 -12.60 -4.23 1.55
CA ALA A 57 -12.45 -5.56 2.15
C ALA A 57 -11.26 -5.59 3.11
N TYR A 58 -10.13 -5.02 2.70
CA TYR A 58 -8.90 -4.94 3.48
C TYR A 58 -9.09 -4.18 4.81
N ALA A 59 -9.83 -3.09 4.79
CA ALA A 59 -10.09 -2.28 5.98
C ALA A 59 -11.17 -2.89 6.92
N SER A 60 -12.05 -3.74 6.39
CA SER A 60 -13.22 -4.25 7.13
C SER A 60 -13.04 -5.66 7.70
N ASP A 61 -12.14 -6.46 7.12
CA ASP A 61 -11.95 -7.88 7.48
C ASP A 61 -10.53 -8.12 7.99
N ASP A 62 -10.40 -8.51 9.26
CA ASP A 62 -9.12 -8.77 9.93
C ASP A 62 -8.34 -9.93 9.28
N GLN A 63 -9.02 -11.01 8.95
CA GLN A 63 -8.38 -12.17 8.32
C GLN A 63 -7.93 -11.86 6.90
N PHE A 64 -8.75 -11.17 6.13
CA PHE A 64 -8.41 -10.72 4.79
C PHE A 64 -7.23 -9.76 4.82
N GLN A 65 -7.25 -8.79 5.73
CA GLN A 65 -6.15 -7.85 5.92
C GLN A 65 -4.84 -8.56 6.23
N HIS A 66 -4.86 -9.53 7.15
CA HIS A 66 -3.69 -10.31 7.50
C HIS A 66 -3.14 -11.10 6.30
N GLN A 67 -4.00 -11.75 5.52
CA GLN A 67 -3.61 -12.52 4.33
C GLN A 67 -3.06 -11.63 3.19
N ARG A 68 -3.47 -10.37 3.15
CA ARG A 68 -3.08 -9.39 2.13
C ARG A 68 -1.96 -8.45 2.59
N THR A 69 -1.30 -8.76 3.69
CA THR A 69 -0.15 -8.04 4.21
C THR A 69 1.11 -8.90 4.08
N VAL A 70 2.18 -8.33 3.51
CA VAL A 70 3.48 -9.02 3.42
C VAL A 70 4.17 -8.98 4.77
N PHE A 71 4.66 -10.10 5.27
CA PHE A 71 5.42 -10.17 6.51
C PHE A 71 6.83 -10.77 6.31
N PRO A 72 7.84 -10.26 7.03
CA PRO A 72 7.79 -9.06 7.89
C PRO A 72 7.53 -7.81 7.08
N LEU A 73 6.54 -6.98 7.52
CA LEU A 73 6.13 -5.78 6.81
C LEU A 73 7.17 -4.68 6.98
N PRO A 74 7.78 -4.17 5.90
CA PRO A 74 8.63 -2.99 5.95
C PRO A 74 7.87 -1.78 6.52
N TYR A 75 8.44 -1.17 7.55
CA TYR A 75 7.88 -0.01 8.21
C TYR A 75 8.95 1.08 8.37
N TYR A 76 8.62 2.28 7.95
CA TYR A 76 9.51 3.43 8.01
C TYR A 76 8.93 4.49 8.95
N ASN A 77 9.73 4.95 9.89
CA ASN A 77 9.42 6.14 10.69
C ASN A 77 10.28 7.31 10.19
N GLY A 78 9.74 8.06 9.24
CA GLY A 78 10.53 8.96 8.43
C GLY A 78 11.53 8.19 7.56
N GLU A 79 12.83 8.40 7.81
CA GLU A 79 13.91 7.71 7.10
C GLU A 79 14.45 6.48 7.86
N VAL A 80 13.93 6.23 9.08
CA VAL A 80 14.40 5.11 9.92
C VAL A 80 13.67 3.82 9.52
N PRO A 81 14.38 2.84 8.94
CA PRO A 81 13.78 1.58 8.56
C PRO A 81 13.57 0.66 9.77
N SER A 82 12.44 -0.02 9.76
CA SER A 82 12.09 -1.07 10.70
C SER A 82 11.18 -2.09 10.03
N LYS A 83 10.68 -3.06 10.76
CA LYS A 83 9.72 -4.05 10.26
C LYS A 83 8.72 -4.44 11.33
N ILE A 84 7.53 -4.78 10.88
CA ILE A 84 6.50 -5.36 11.72
C ILE A 84 6.46 -6.86 11.43
N GLU A 85 6.84 -7.64 12.44
CA GLU A 85 6.73 -9.10 12.35
C GLU A 85 5.24 -9.50 12.43
N GLU A 86 4.87 -10.59 11.76
CA GLU A 86 3.49 -11.08 11.65
C GLU A 86 2.77 -11.14 13.01
N ARG A 87 3.43 -11.67 14.05
CA ARG A 87 2.90 -11.80 15.41
C ARG A 87 2.58 -10.47 16.11
N PHE A 88 3.11 -9.36 15.59
CA PHE A 88 2.87 -8.01 16.13
C PHE A 88 1.89 -7.20 15.27
N TRP A 89 1.44 -7.77 14.16
CA TRP A 89 0.43 -7.14 13.33
C TRP A 89 -0.86 -6.95 14.12
N LYS A 90 -1.45 -5.79 13.97
CA LYS A 90 -2.78 -5.48 14.49
C LYS A 90 -3.60 -4.94 13.35
N HIS A 91 -4.86 -5.36 13.30
CA HIS A 91 -5.80 -4.84 12.33
C HIS A 91 -5.80 -3.31 12.31
N ASP A 92 -5.67 -2.75 11.13
CA ASP A 92 -5.72 -1.30 10.89
C ASP A 92 -7.06 -0.98 10.22
N ASP A 93 -7.95 -0.36 10.97
CA ASP A 93 -9.31 -0.07 10.49
C ASP A 93 -9.35 0.96 9.36
N LEU A 94 -8.22 1.62 9.07
CA LEU A 94 -8.15 2.68 8.08
C LEU A 94 -9.28 3.71 8.28
N PHE A 95 -10.23 3.74 7.33
CA PHE A 95 -11.37 4.67 7.34
C PHE A 95 -12.65 4.08 7.95
N THR A 96 -12.72 2.77 8.20
CA THR A 96 -13.99 2.09 8.55
C THR A 96 -14.58 2.51 9.90
N ARG A 97 -13.75 3.01 10.81
CA ARG A 97 -14.22 3.56 12.11
C ARG A 97 -14.64 5.02 12.06
N GLN A 98 -14.47 5.67 10.92
CA GLN A 98 -14.85 7.06 10.78
C GLN A 98 -16.30 7.18 10.30
N PRO A 99 -17.12 8.10 10.84
CA PRO A 99 -18.48 8.30 10.38
C PRO A 99 -18.54 8.86 8.95
N TYR A 100 -17.49 9.52 8.52
CA TYR A 100 -17.28 10.01 7.16
C TYR A 100 -15.79 10.16 6.88
N TYR A 101 -15.41 10.08 5.62
CA TYR A 101 -14.09 10.38 5.12
C TYR A 101 -14.20 11.11 3.78
N THR A 102 -13.16 11.82 3.40
CA THR A 102 -13.10 12.55 2.14
C THR A 102 -12.00 11.94 1.28
N LEU A 103 -12.33 11.60 0.05
CA LEU A 103 -11.33 11.24 -0.96
C LEU A 103 -10.90 12.52 -1.66
N LEU A 104 -9.60 12.72 -1.77
CA LEU A 104 -9.01 13.80 -2.53
C LEU A 104 -8.14 13.20 -3.64
N PHE A 105 -8.21 13.80 -4.80
CA PHE A 105 -7.45 13.43 -5.97
C PHE A 105 -6.62 14.64 -6.41
N ASP A 106 -5.41 14.40 -6.90
CA ASP A 106 -4.52 15.45 -7.39
C ASP A 106 -5.07 16.10 -8.67
N LYS A 107 -5.81 15.32 -9.47
CA LYS A 107 -6.38 15.73 -10.75
C LYS A 107 -7.73 15.09 -10.96
N GLU A 108 -8.53 15.69 -11.83
CA GLU A 108 -9.85 15.17 -12.21
C GLU A 108 -9.77 13.77 -12.83
N GLU A 109 -8.74 13.53 -13.64
CA GLU A 109 -8.53 12.22 -14.28
C GLU A 109 -8.23 11.10 -13.26
N ASP A 110 -7.71 11.46 -12.09
CA ASP A 110 -7.42 10.49 -11.03
C ASP A 110 -8.71 9.94 -10.39
N MET A 111 -9.86 10.58 -10.59
CA MET A 111 -11.15 10.06 -10.13
C MET A 111 -11.55 8.76 -10.85
N ASP A 112 -11.12 8.58 -12.10
CA ASP A 112 -11.39 7.38 -12.89
C ASP A 112 -10.59 6.17 -12.38
N ILE A 113 -9.52 6.41 -11.64
CA ILE A 113 -8.65 5.39 -11.06
C ILE A 113 -9.40 4.44 -10.11
N VAL A 114 -10.43 4.93 -9.45
CA VAL A 114 -11.23 4.14 -8.49
C VAL A 114 -11.81 2.88 -9.16
N GLY A 115 -12.17 2.97 -10.44
CA GLY A 115 -12.72 1.86 -11.24
C GLY A 115 -11.69 1.16 -12.14
N ASP A 116 -10.45 1.61 -12.17
CA ASP A 116 -9.43 1.05 -13.07
C ASP A 116 -8.91 -0.31 -12.59
N THR A 117 -9.30 -1.37 -13.29
CA THR A 117 -8.87 -2.74 -13.00
C THR A 117 -7.45 -3.06 -13.51
N SER A 118 -6.83 -2.16 -14.27
CA SER A 118 -5.48 -2.32 -14.83
C SER A 118 -4.36 -1.89 -13.88
N LEU A 119 -4.69 -1.20 -12.80
CA LEU A 119 -3.74 -0.71 -11.81
C LEU A 119 -2.88 -1.84 -11.23
N LYS A 120 -1.60 -1.56 -11.04
CA LYS A 120 -0.63 -2.49 -10.46
C LYS A 120 -0.09 -2.04 -9.11
N SER A 121 -0.18 -0.75 -8.82
CA SER A 121 0.27 -0.18 -7.56
C SER A 121 -0.59 1.02 -7.18
N VAL A 122 -0.89 1.15 -5.90
CA VAL A 122 -1.63 2.29 -5.33
C VAL A 122 -0.96 2.70 -4.02
N GLN A 123 -0.84 3.99 -3.81
CA GLN A 123 -0.43 4.59 -2.55
C GLN A 123 -1.65 5.22 -1.88
N VAL A 124 -1.91 4.83 -0.64
CA VAL A 124 -2.95 5.45 0.19
C VAL A 124 -2.27 6.29 1.26
N GLU A 125 -2.68 7.54 1.39
CA GLU A 125 -2.16 8.45 2.39
C GLU A 125 -3.23 8.78 3.42
N TRP A 126 -2.87 8.62 4.70
CA TRP A 126 -3.70 8.98 5.83
C TRP A 126 -3.10 10.17 6.56
N ILE A 127 -3.76 11.31 6.51
CA ILE A 127 -3.25 12.56 7.06
C ILE A 127 -3.82 12.82 8.45
N TYR A 128 -2.94 12.97 9.43
CA TYR A 128 -3.24 13.32 10.80
C TYR A 128 -3.00 14.81 11.02
N MET A 129 -4.04 15.64 10.79
CA MET A 129 -3.92 17.11 10.85
C MET A 129 -3.44 17.60 12.22
N LYS A 130 -3.94 17.01 13.32
CA LYS A 130 -3.57 17.44 14.68
C LYS A 130 -2.09 17.21 15.02
N THR A 131 -1.51 16.14 14.54
CA THR A 131 -0.11 15.78 14.82
C THR A 131 0.83 16.13 13.68
N GLN A 132 0.31 16.68 12.60
CA GLN A 132 1.07 17.04 11.39
C GLN A 132 1.89 15.85 10.85
N MET A 133 1.27 14.68 10.83
CA MET A 133 1.88 13.44 10.35
C MET A 133 1.10 12.89 9.16
N VAL A 134 1.77 12.19 8.29
CA VAL A 134 1.16 11.39 7.22
C VAL A 134 1.63 9.94 7.31
N LYS A 135 0.69 9.01 7.23
CA LYS A 135 0.95 7.58 7.14
C LYS A 135 0.62 7.13 5.72
N LYS A 136 1.62 6.62 5.04
CA LYS A 136 1.51 6.15 3.66
C LYS A 136 1.51 4.63 3.64
N TYR A 137 0.57 4.06 2.91
CA TYR A 137 0.45 2.62 2.67
C TYR A 137 0.75 2.36 1.21
N TYR A 138 1.66 1.42 0.94
CA TYR A 138 2.06 1.06 -0.41
C TYR A 138 1.49 -0.30 -0.77
N PHE A 139 0.53 -0.28 -1.67
CA PHE A 139 -0.10 -1.49 -2.18
C PHE A 139 0.42 -1.84 -3.57
N GLN A 140 0.63 -3.13 -3.80
CA GLN A 140 1.04 -3.65 -5.11
C GLN A 140 0.22 -4.88 -5.47
N ARG A 141 -0.16 -5.00 -6.74
CA ARG A 141 -0.86 -6.16 -7.27
C ARG A 141 0.14 -7.20 -7.73
N LYS A 142 0.15 -8.37 -7.08
CA LYS A 142 1.05 -9.50 -7.37
C LYS A 142 0.23 -10.75 -7.66
N LYS A 143 0.46 -11.39 -8.78
CA LYS A 143 -0.27 -12.62 -9.20
C LYS A 143 -1.80 -12.46 -9.09
N GLY A 144 -2.31 -11.27 -9.38
CA GLY A 144 -3.74 -10.95 -9.32
C GLY A 144 -4.25 -10.50 -7.95
N CYS A 145 -3.48 -10.63 -6.88
CA CYS A 145 -3.85 -10.20 -5.53
C CYS A 145 -3.23 -8.85 -5.18
N TRP A 146 -4.00 -7.97 -4.57
CA TRP A 146 -3.47 -6.78 -3.94
C TRP A 146 -2.82 -7.13 -2.60
N MET A 147 -1.63 -6.57 -2.36
CA MET A 147 -0.82 -6.82 -1.16
C MET A 147 -0.33 -5.49 -0.58
N LEU A 148 -0.39 -5.34 0.74
CA LEU A 148 0.33 -4.28 1.42
C LEU A 148 1.81 -4.65 1.50
N GLU A 149 2.67 -3.82 0.92
CA GLU A 149 4.12 -4.07 0.80
C GLU A 149 4.95 -3.28 1.81
N ALA A 150 4.48 -2.10 2.20
CA ALA A 150 5.19 -1.25 3.15
C ALA A 150 4.28 -0.16 3.75
N ILE A 151 4.70 0.36 4.89
CA ILE A 151 4.11 1.54 5.52
C ILE A 151 5.21 2.55 5.79
N ASN A 152 4.93 3.84 5.58
CA ASN A 152 5.78 4.94 5.98
C ASN A 152 4.98 5.95 6.82
N LEU A 153 5.43 6.22 8.03
CA LEU A 153 4.91 7.28 8.88
C LEU A 153 5.94 8.40 8.94
N ARG A 154 5.58 9.60 8.51
CA ARG A 154 6.49 10.75 8.49
C ARG A 154 5.77 12.06 8.84
N PRO A 155 6.50 13.10 9.24
CA PRO A 155 5.94 14.45 9.30
C PRO A 155 5.44 14.91 7.93
N ILE A 156 4.42 15.77 7.92
CA ILE A 156 3.97 16.48 6.72
C ILE A 156 5.12 17.35 6.21
N LYS A 157 5.44 17.25 4.94
CA LYS A 157 6.43 18.10 4.28
C LYS A 157 5.73 19.21 3.53
N LYS A 158 6.00 20.47 3.88
CA LYS A 158 5.38 21.64 3.25
C LYS A 158 5.40 21.60 1.73
N ASN A 159 6.52 21.20 1.14
CA ASN A 159 6.69 21.22 -0.33
C ASN A 159 5.99 20.06 -1.06
N GLU A 160 5.56 19.00 -0.35
CA GLU A 160 4.93 17.82 -0.96
C GLU A 160 3.44 17.74 -0.63
N ASP A 161 3.05 18.19 0.58
CA ASP A 161 1.71 17.97 1.13
C ASP A 161 0.96 19.30 1.40
N GLU A 162 1.60 20.44 1.14
CA GLU A 162 1.12 21.78 1.57
C GLU A 162 -0.26 22.14 1.01
N HIS A 163 -0.51 21.85 -0.26
CA HIS A 163 -1.77 22.18 -0.91
C HIS A 163 -2.98 21.46 -0.28
N PHE A 164 -2.77 20.26 0.27
CA PHE A 164 -3.81 19.53 0.98
C PHE A 164 -4.03 20.08 2.38
N VAL A 165 -2.95 20.44 3.08
CA VAL A 165 -3.02 21.05 4.42
C VAL A 165 -3.73 22.39 4.35
N GLU A 166 -3.37 23.25 3.40
CA GLU A 166 -4.01 24.55 3.19
C GLU A 166 -5.51 24.43 2.88
N PHE A 167 -5.92 23.40 2.11
CA PHE A 167 -7.33 23.16 1.82
C PHE A 167 -8.12 22.94 3.10
N PHE A 168 -7.60 22.13 4.04
CA PHE A 168 -8.28 21.82 5.30
C PHE A 168 -8.19 22.93 6.36
N GLU A 169 -7.16 23.76 6.33
CA GLU A 169 -7.04 24.90 7.25
C GLU A 169 -8.02 26.03 6.92
N ARG A 170 -8.61 26.03 5.70
CA ARG A 170 -9.60 27.02 5.27
C ARG A 170 -11.04 26.66 5.67
N PHE A 171 -11.29 25.46 6.14
CA PHE A 171 -12.61 24.95 6.59
C PHE A 171 -12.61 24.62 8.09
#